data_b7f51da4ea0094341058879223ab4d20
#
_entry.id   b7f51da4ea0094341058879223ab4d20
#
_cell.length_a   1.000
_cell.length_b   1.000
_cell.length_c   1.000
_cell.angle_alpha   90.00
_cell.angle_beta   90.00
_cell.angle_gamma   90.00
#
_symmetry.space_group_name_H-M   'P 1'
#
loop_
_entity.id
_entity.type
_entity.pdbx_description
1 polymer ?
#
loop_
_entity_poly.entity_id
_entity_poly.type
_entity_poly.pdbx_seq_one_letter_code
_entity_poly.pdbx_strand_id
1 'polypeptide(L)'
;ATGATTKGKGPARLRVGDAVPAFALIDQAGKPIDESELKGRHTIVTFIFTRCPVPEFCPLIARKFQALQQTLAEAKAGDDVRLLSISIDPEHDRPPVLREYGEALGADFDRWRFATGTNEQIATLAKLFAVRTERNGGSLDHTLATALIGADGRVVEIWRGNGWKPEEVAAKVREGAAR
;
A
#
# COMPACT_ATOMS: atom_id res chain seq x y z
N ALA A 1 3.90 7.12 -42.57
CA ALA A 1 3.75 5.88 -41.76
C ALA A 1 3.57 6.28 -40.30
N THR A 2 2.31 6.39 -39.87
CA THR A 2 1.94 6.73 -38.49
C THR A 2 1.94 5.48 -37.62
N GLY A 3 2.96 5.36 -36.77
CA GLY A 3 3.01 4.32 -35.75
C GLY A 3 1.99 4.62 -34.65
N ALA A 4 0.86 3.94 -34.67
CA ALA A 4 -0.08 3.93 -33.55
C ALA A 4 0.53 3.13 -32.41
N THR A 5 1.02 3.80 -31.38
CA THR A 5 1.32 3.18 -30.09
C THR A 5 -0.01 2.72 -29.48
N THR A 6 -0.29 1.44 -29.56
CA THR A 6 -1.37 0.82 -28.80
C THR A 6 -0.99 0.93 -27.31
N LYS A 7 -1.63 1.86 -26.60
CA LYS A 7 -1.68 1.83 -25.13
C LYS A 7 -2.31 0.51 -24.75
N GLY A 8 -1.49 -0.48 -24.41
CA GLY A 8 -1.94 -1.74 -23.87
C GLY A 8 -2.78 -1.44 -22.63
N LYS A 9 -4.05 -1.87 -22.66
CA LYS A 9 -4.96 -1.77 -21.52
C LYS A 9 -4.30 -2.58 -20.38
N GLY A 10 -3.81 -1.89 -19.36
CA GLY A 10 -3.19 -2.53 -18.20
C GLY A 10 -4.10 -3.60 -17.58
N PRO A 11 -3.58 -4.48 -16.72
CA PRO A 11 -4.35 -5.59 -16.16
C PRO A 11 -5.58 -5.03 -15.42
N ALA A 12 -6.73 -5.65 -15.61
CA ALA A 12 -7.95 -5.28 -14.88
C ALA A 12 -7.79 -5.52 -13.37
N ARG A 13 -6.87 -6.40 -12.97
CA ARG A 13 -6.54 -6.79 -11.60
C ARG A 13 -5.10 -7.32 -11.58
N LEU A 14 -4.31 -6.87 -10.62
CA LEU A 14 -2.93 -7.32 -10.45
C LEU A 14 -2.83 -8.76 -9.97
N ARG A 15 -1.84 -9.46 -10.51
CA ARG A 15 -1.43 -10.81 -10.13
C ARG A 15 0.07 -10.79 -9.81
N VAL A 16 0.54 -11.83 -9.15
CA VAL A 16 1.98 -12.04 -8.96
C VAL A 16 2.70 -12.03 -10.31
N GLY A 17 3.77 -11.25 -10.42
CA GLY A 17 4.55 -11.03 -11.63
C GLY A 17 4.13 -9.79 -12.46
N ASP A 18 2.93 -9.26 -12.28
CA ASP A 18 2.49 -8.06 -12.98
C ASP A 18 3.26 -6.82 -12.50
N ALA A 19 3.62 -5.94 -13.41
CA ALA A 19 4.12 -4.62 -13.07
C ALA A 19 2.96 -3.75 -12.56
N VAL A 20 3.20 -3.00 -11.48
CA VAL A 20 2.23 -2.00 -11.01
C VAL A 20 2.15 -0.88 -12.04
N PRO A 21 0.95 -0.59 -12.59
CA PRO A 21 0.78 0.49 -13.57
C PRO A 21 1.04 1.86 -12.95
N ALA A 22 1.22 2.86 -13.81
CA ALA A 22 1.33 4.25 -13.41
C ALA A 22 0.17 4.69 -12.52
N PHE A 23 0.49 5.36 -11.44
CA PHE A 23 -0.47 6.00 -10.55
C PHE A 23 0.08 7.34 -10.05
N ALA A 24 -0.78 8.17 -9.50
CA ALA A 24 -0.40 9.42 -8.87
C ALA A 24 -1.17 9.58 -7.55
N LEU A 25 -0.45 9.74 -6.47
CA LEU A 25 -0.98 10.00 -5.12
C LEU A 25 -0.17 11.12 -4.47
N ILE A 26 -0.57 11.50 -3.27
CA ILE A 26 0.22 12.39 -2.38
C ILE A 26 0.38 11.71 -1.03
N ASP A 27 1.52 11.94 -0.37
CA ASP A 27 1.79 11.39 0.95
C ASP A 27 1.23 12.28 2.09
N GLN A 28 1.46 11.87 3.32
CA GLN A 28 1.07 12.58 4.53
C GLN A 28 1.73 13.98 4.69
N ALA A 29 2.75 14.27 3.91
CA ALA A 29 3.40 15.60 3.84
C ALA A 29 2.94 16.40 2.61
N GLY A 30 2.00 15.87 1.81
CA GLY A 30 1.54 16.47 0.55
C GLY A 30 2.51 16.32 -0.60
N LYS A 31 3.54 15.47 -0.48
CA LYS A 31 4.51 15.21 -1.55
C LYS A 31 3.98 14.18 -2.53
N PRO A 32 4.24 14.31 -3.84
CA PRO A 32 3.85 13.30 -4.82
C PRO A 32 4.43 11.92 -4.52
N ILE A 33 3.63 10.88 -4.76
CA ILE A 33 4.02 9.48 -4.82
C ILE A 33 3.48 8.91 -6.13
N ASP A 34 4.34 8.25 -6.89
CA ASP A 34 3.98 7.55 -8.11
C ASP A 34 4.65 6.16 -8.17
N GLU A 35 4.46 5.44 -9.27
CA GLU A 35 5.03 4.10 -9.44
C GLU A 35 6.55 4.06 -9.46
N SER A 36 7.22 5.18 -9.71
CA SER A 36 8.69 5.24 -9.66
C SER A 36 9.23 5.02 -8.26
N GLU A 37 8.45 5.42 -7.24
CA GLU A 37 8.73 5.19 -5.83
C GLU A 37 8.73 3.70 -5.44
N LEU A 38 8.11 2.85 -6.23
CA LEU A 38 8.09 1.39 -6.03
C LEU A 38 9.35 0.70 -6.57
N LYS A 39 10.22 1.44 -7.25
CA LYS A 39 11.45 0.90 -7.84
C LYS A 39 12.65 1.11 -6.91
N GLY A 40 13.63 0.22 -7.01
CA GLY A 40 14.87 0.26 -6.24
C GLY A 40 14.76 -0.24 -4.81
N ARG A 41 13.56 -0.46 -4.30
CA ARG A 41 13.30 -0.99 -2.95
C ARG A 41 12.07 -1.89 -2.96
N HIS A 42 12.02 -2.86 -2.06
CA HIS A 42 10.78 -3.59 -1.80
C HIS A 42 9.76 -2.67 -1.12
N THR A 43 8.50 -2.75 -1.53
CA THR A 43 7.43 -1.98 -0.92
C THR A 43 6.30 -2.90 -0.47
N ILE A 44 5.90 -2.79 0.79
CA ILE A 44 4.73 -3.49 1.32
C ILE A 44 3.59 -2.49 1.34
N VAL A 45 2.56 -2.76 0.52
CA VAL A 45 1.41 -1.88 0.31
C VAL A 45 0.19 -2.46 0.98
N THR A 46 -0.58 -1.63 1.67
CA THR A 46 -1.91 -1.98 2.20
C THR A 46 -2.90 -0.85 2.02
N PHE A 47 -4.18 -1.15 2.20
CA PHE A 47 -5.29 -0.20 2.07
C PHE A 47 -6.00 -0.07 3.42
N ILE A 48 -6.16 1.17 3.87
CA ILE A 48 -6.74 1.52 5.18
C ILE A 48 -7.72 2.69 5.05
N PHE A 49 -8.42 3.01 6.12
CA PHE A 49 -8.96 4.34 6.36
C PHE A 49 -8.93 4.64 7.87
N THR A 50 -8.70 5.90 8.23
CA THR A 50 -8.38 6.28 9.62
C THR A 50 -9.56 6.11 10.57
N ARG A 51 -10.79 6.20 10.05
CA ARG A 51 -12.04 6.09 10.81
C ARG A 51 -12.62 4.67 10.88
N CYS A 52 -11.84 3.64 10.55
CA CYS A 52 -12.31 2.25 10.57
C CYS A 52 -12.72 1.84 12.00
N PRO A 53 -14.01 1.50 12.23
CA PRO A 53 -14.48 1.16 13.57
C PRO A 53 -14.28 -0.31 13.94
N VAL A 54 -13.80 -1.14 13.00
CA VAL A 54 -13.68 -2.58 13.16
C VAL A 54 -12.29 -2.96 13.64
N PRO A 55 -12.11 -3.41 14.91
CA PRO A 55 -10.78 -3.67 15.48
C PRO A 55 -9.94 -4.70 14.71
N GLU A 56 -10.60 -5.67 14.08
CA GLU A 56 -9.97 -6.76 13.31
C GLU A 56 -9.54 -6.34 11.90
N PHE A 57 -9.90 -5.12 11.44
CA PHE A 57 -9.58 -4.61 10.12
C PHE A 57 -8.41 -3.63 10.16
N CYS A 58 -8.64 -2.35 9.86
CA CYS A 58 -7.56 -1.38 9.78
C CYS A 58 -6.73 -1.26 11.06
N PRO A 59 -7.32 -1.27 12.29
CA PRO A 59 -6.51 -1.24 13.51
C PRO A 59 -5.59 -2.46 13.64
N LEU A 60 -6.03 -3.66 13.26
CA LEU A 60 -5.18 -4.85 13.26
C LEU A 60 -4.08 -4.75 12.21
N ILE A 61 -4.40 -4.31 11.00
CA ILE A 61 -3.41 -4.11 9.94
C ILE A 61 -2.37 -3.06 10.35
N ALA A 62 -2.79 -1.97 10.98
CA ALA A 62 -1.88 -0.95 11.50
C ALA A 62 -0.89 -1.52 12.53
N ARG A 63 -1.36 -2.34 13.49
CA ARG A 63 -0.48 -3.03 14.44
C ARG A 63 0.49 -3.99 13.76
N LYS A 64 0.07 -4.70 12.72
CA LYS A 64 0.94 -5.56 11.93
C LYS A 64 2.01 -4.76 11.18
N PHE A 65 1.68 -3.58 10.68
CA PHE A 65 2.64 -2.67 10.06
C PHE A 65 3.61 -2.08 11.07
N GLN A 66 3.17 -1.76 12.30
CA GLN A 66 4.09 -1.39 13.39
C GLN A 66 5.10 -2.51 13.67
N ALA A 67 4.62 -3.75 13.78
CA ALA A 67 5.49 -4.92 13.98
C ALA A 67 6.44 -5.14 12.80
N LEU A 68 5.98 -4.96 11.56
CA LEU A 68 6.83 -5.01 10.37
C LEU A 68 7.92 -3.95 10.40
N GLN A 69 7.58 -2.69 10.70
CA GLN A 69 8.55 -1.61 10.83
C GLN A 69 9.67 -1.97 11.80
N GLN A 70 9.32 -2.50 12.97
CA GLN A 70 10.27 -2.92 13.98
C GLN A 70 11.12 -4.12 13.52
N THR A 71 10.48 -5.18 13.02
CA THR A 71 11.17 -6.41 12.56
C THR A 71 12.16 -6.10 11.43
N LEU A 72 11.79 -5.24 10.49
CA LEU A 72 12.65 -4.84 9.37
C LEU A 72 13.81 -3.96 9.83
N ALA A 73 13.61 -3.10 10.82
CA ALA A 73 14.68 -2.29 11.42
C ALA A 73 15.71 -3.16 12.15
N GLU A 74 15.26 -4.13 12.94
CA GLU A 74 16.12 -5.08 13.66
C GLU A 74 16.93 -5.97 12.70
N ALA A 75 16.33 -6.37 11.59
CA ALA A 75 16.98 -7.19 10.56
C ALA A 75 17.99 -6.41 9.69
N LYS A 76 18.19 -5.11 9.93
CA LYS A 76 18.99 -4.20 9.08
C LYS A 76 18.51 -4.15 7.62
N ALA A 77 17.29 -4.61 7.36
CA ALA A 77 16.65 -4.56 6.05
C ALA A 77 15.87 -3.26 5.83
N GLY A 78 15.90 -2.37 6.80
CA GLY A 78 15.06 -1.18 6.82
C GLY A 78 15.31 -0.19 5.69
N ASP A 79 16.52 -0.14 5.15
CA ASP A 79 16.85 0.76 4.05
C ASP A 79 16.38 0.23 2.68
N ASP A 80 16.18 -1.09 2.59
CA ASP A 80 15.77 -1.78 1.36
C ASP A 80 14.26 -2.04 1.28
N VAL A 81 13.50 -1.69 2.32
CA VAL A 81 12.07 -1.95 2.41
C VAL A 81 11.31 -0.71 2.83
N ARG A 82 10.22 -0.44 2.13
CA ARG A 82 9.28 0.63 2.43
C ARG A 82 7.91 0.07 2.76
N LEU A 83 7.22 0.69 3.69
CA LEU A 83 5.81 0.45 3.99
C LEU A 83 4.96 1.59 3.40
N LEU A 84 3.84 1.25 2.78
CA LEU A 84 2.92 2.21 2.19
C LEU A 84 1.47 1.85 2.56
N SER A 85 0.84 2.70 3.34
CA SER A 85 -0.58 2.60 3.67
C SER A 85 -1.37 3.61 2.83
N ILE A 86 -2.26 3.11 1.97
CA ILE A 86 -3.07 3.94 1.06
C ILE A 86 -4.48 4.05 1.64
N SER A 87 -4.94 5.28 1.85
CA SER A 87 -6.31 5.50 2.31
C SER A 87 -7.32 5.29 1.19
N ILE A 88 -8.43 4.63 1.53
CA ILE A 88 -9.59 4.46 0.66
C ILE A 88 -10.72 5.45 0.97
N ASP A 89 -10.49 6.41 1.87
CA ASP A 89 -11.44 7.47 2.27
C ASP A 89 -10.84 8.87 2.02
N PRO A 90 -10.52 9.23 0.77
CA PRO A 90 -9.75 10.43 0.45
C PRO A 90 -10.47 11.74 0.79
N GLU A 91 -11.78 11.71 0.98
CA GLU A 91 -12.54 12.90 1.40
C GLU A 91 -12.24 13.30 2.84
N HIS A 92 -12.05 12.32 3.72
CA HIS A 92 -11.68 12.52 5.10
C HIS A 92 -10.17 12.48 5.34
N ASP A 93 -9.51 11.44 4.81
CA ASP A 93 -8.11 11.14 5.06
C ASP A 93 -7.17 12.00 4.19
N ARG A 94 -7.20 13.30 4.46
CA ARG A 94 -6.28 14.26 3.84
C ARG A 94 -4.89 14.17 4.45
N PRO A 95 -3.84 14.72 3.82
CA PRO A 95 -2.47 14.64 4.33
C PRO A 95 -2.30 14.96 5.81
N PRO A 96 -2.87 16.02 6.38
CA PRO A 96 -2.75 16.30 7.82
C PRO A 96 -3.35 15.20 8.70
N VAL A 97 -4.50 14.63 8.31
CA VAL A 97 -5.16 13.53 9.03
C VAL A 97 -4.30 12.26 9.00
N LEU A 98 -3.75 11.93 7.82
CA LEU A 98 -2.85 10.80 7.66
C LEU A 98 -1.55 10.97 8.44
N ARG A 99 -1.04 12.20 8.52
CA ARG A 99 0.13 12.52 9.33
C ARG A 99 -0.13 12.28 10.82
N GLU A 100 -1.21 12.82 11.35
CA GLU A 100 -1.61 12.61 12.75
C GLU A 100 -1.82 11.12 13.05
N TYR A 101 -2.47 10.39 12.16
CA TYR A 101 -2.68 8.96 12.26
C TYR A 101 -1.36 8.18 12.29
N GLY A 102 -0.42 8.50 11.40
CA GLY A 102 0.91 7.88 11.36
C GLY A 102 1.74 8.20 12.61
N GLU A 103 1.71 9.44 13.08
CA GLU A 103 2.38 9.87 14.32
C GLU A 103 1.84 9.09 15.53
N ALA A 104 0.53 8.91 15.63
CA ALA A 104 -0.10 8.12 16.69
C ALA A 104 0.30 6.63 16.65
N LEU A 105 0.64 6.10 15.48
CA LEU A 105 1.15 4.74 15.29
C LEU A 105 2.67 4.63 15.51
N GLY A 106 3.38 5.72 15.72
CA GLY A 106 4.85 5.72 15.80
C GLY A 106 5.52 5.41 14.46
N ALA A 107 4.91 5.82 13.35
CA ALA A 107 5.47 5.61 12.02
C ALA A 107 6.73 6.46 11.80
N ASP A 108 7.79 5.81 11.34
CA ASP A 108 8.94 6.48 10.76
C ASP A 108 8.61 6.80 9.29
N PHE A 109 8.32 8.05 8.98
CA PHE A 109 7.88 8.47 7.65
C PHE A 109 8.94 8.33 6.55
N ASP A 110 10.19 8.10 6.88
CA ASP A 110 11.21 7.75 5.91
C ASP A 110 11.06 6.30 5.41
N ARG A 111 10.39 5.47 6.21
CA ARG A 111 10.18 4.03 5.96
C ARG A 111 8.72 3.65 5.78
N TRP A 112 7.82 4.30 6.50
CA TRP A 112 6.39 4.01 6.45
C TRP A 112 5.61 5.27 6.10
N ARG A 113 5.15 5.34 4.87
CA ARG A 113 4.38 6.48 4.33
C ARG A 113 2.90 6.14 4.25
N PHE A 114 2.11 7.19 4.35
CA PHE A 114 0.64 7.14 4.21
C PHE A 114 0.27 7.99 3.01
N ALA A 115 -0.58 7.47 2.13
CA ALA A 115 -0.93 8.13 0.89
C ALA A 115 -2.43 8.28 0.70
N THR A 116 -2.80 9.31 -0.01
CA THR A 116 -4.17 9.61 -0.44
C THR A 116 -4.13 10.22 -1.84
N GLY A 117 -5.30 10.51 -2.40
CA GLY A 117 -5.43 11.13 -3.71
C GLY A 117 -6.85 11.57 -3.98
N THR A 118 -7.22 11.69 -5.26
CA THR A 118 -8.61 11.91 -5.63
C THR A 118 -9.42 10.61 -5.52
N ASN A 119 -10.74 10.73 -5.44
CA ASN A 119 -11.63 9.57 -5.45
C ASN A 119 -11.36 8.64 -6.64
N GLU A 120 -11.10 9.20 -7.81
CA GLU A 120 -10.80 8.44 -9.04
C GLU A 120 -9.47 7.69 -8.96
N GLN A 121 -8.41 8.35 -8.47
CA GLN A 121 -7.09 7.74 -8.30
C GLN A 121 -7.15 6.56 -7.31
N ILE A 122 -7.81 6.77 -6.18
CA ILE A 122 -7.97 5.73 -5.15
C ILE A 122 -8.84 4.57 -5.67
N ALA A 123 -9.96 4.85 -6.34
CA ALA A 123 -10.82 3.82 -6.91
C ALA A 123 -10.09 2.97 -7.96
N THR A 124 -9.25 3.59 -8.78
CA THR A 124 -8.44 2.90 -9.79
C THR A 124 -7.44 1.95 -9.12
N LEU A 125 -6.70 2.41 -8.12
CA LEU A 125 -5.74 1.57 -7.38
C LEU A 125 -6.44 0.46 -6.61
N ALA A 126 -7.51 0.77 -5.88
CA ALA A 126 -8.29 -0.22 -5.15
C ALA A 126 -8.76 -1.36 -6.07
N LYS A 127 -9.24 -1.02 -7.27
CA LYS A 127 -9.65 -2.00 -8.28
C LYS A 127 -8.47 -2.86 -8.75
N LEU A 128 -7.30 -2.28 -8.99
CA LEU A 128 -6.09 -3.01 -9.41
C LEU A 128 -5.67 -4.05 -8.36
N PHE A 129 -5.72 -3.69 -7.08
CA PHE A 129 -5.42 -4.61 -5.98
C PHE A 129 -6.62 -5.47 -5.55
N ALA A 130 -7.74 -5.37 -6.28
CA ALA A 130 -9.00 -6.04 -5.97
C ALA A 130 -9.53 -5.76 -4.54
N VAL A 131 -9.30 -4.56 -4.07
CA VAL A 131 -9.94 -4.01 -2.88
C VAL A 131 -11.31 -3.49 -3.29
N ARG A 132 -12.36 -4.14 -2.78
CA ARG A 132 -13.74 -3.67 -2.96
C ARG A 132 -14.08 -2.72 -1.84
N THR A 133 -14.72 -1.62 -2.19
CA THR A 133 -15.20 -0.62 -1.25
C THR A 133 -16.70 -0.41 -1.44
N GLU A 134 -17.44 -0.36 -0.37
CA GLU A 134 -18.88 -0.13 -0.39
C GLU A 134 -19.26 0.87 0.71
N ARG A 135 -19.99 1.93 0.34
CA ARG A 135 -20.51 2.91 1.29
C ARG A 135 -21.95 2.56 1.64
N ASN A 136 -22.18 2.26 2.92
CA ASN A 136 -23.49 1.92 3.45
C ASN A 136 -23.85 2.87 4.59
N GLY A 137 -24.76 3.82 4.32
CA GLY A 137 -25.33 4.67 5.36
C GLY A 137 -24.31 5.43 6.24
N GLY A 138 -23.22 5.92 5.65
CA GLY A 138 -22.13 6.61 6.38
C GLY A 138 -21.00 5.71 6.87
N SER A 139 -21.15 4.39 6.76
CA SER A 139 -20.08 3.41 6.94
C SER A 139 -19.34 3.14 5.62
N LEU A 140 -18.07 2.82 5.71
CA LEU A 140 -17.25 2.38 4.59
C LEU A 140 -16.79 0.95 4.86
N ASP A 141 -17.35 0.01 4.11
CA ASP A 141 -16.93 -1.39 4.13
C ASP A 141 -15.91 -1.64 3.02
N HIS A 142 -14.88 -2.42 3.30
CA HIS A 142 -13.90 -2.80 2.30
C HIS A 142 -13.29 -4.17 2.56
N THR A 143 -12.81 -4.80 1.48
CA THR A 143 -11.99 -6.00 1.60
C THR A 143 -10.54 -5.61 1.91
N LEU A 144 -9.81 -6.49 2.58
CA LEU A 144 -8.42 -6.29 2.95
C LEU A 144 -7.48 -6.91 1.91
N ALA A 145 -6.47 -6.17 1.54
CA ALA A 145 -5.37 -6.65 0.72
C ALA A 145 -4.05 -6.02 1.19
N THR A 146 -3.02 -6.84 1.26
CA THR A 146 -1.64 -6.41 1.49
C THR A 146 -0.78 -7.04 0.40
N ALA A 147 0.08 -6.27 -0.23
CA ALA A 147 0.92 -6.74 -1.33
C ALA A 147 2.39 -6.42 -1.09
N LEU A 148 3.26 -7.33 -1.46
CA LEU A 148 4.70 -7.09 -1.57
C LEU A 148 5.02 -6.78 -3.04
N ILE A 149 5.60 -5.61 -3.27
CA ILE A 149 6.12 -5.17 -4.56
C ILE A 149 7.63 -5.27 -4.51
N GLY A 150 8.23 -5.93 -5.48
CA GLY A 150 9.66 -6.06 -5.62
C GLY A 150 10.35 -4.76 -6.06
N ALA A 151 11.66 -4.71 -5.92
CA ALA A 151 12.48 -3.56 -6.33
C ALA A 151 12.40 -3.25 -7.84
N ASP A 152 11.90 -4.16 -8.64
CA ASP A 152 11.61 -3.99 -10.07
C ASP A 152 10.21 -3.40 -10.36
N GLY A 153 9.42 -3.10 -9.32
CA GLY A 153 8.05 -2.59 -9.43
C GLY A 153 7.01 -3.65 -9.76
N ARG A 154 7.34 -4.95 -9.63
CA ARG A 154 6.41 -6.05 -9.88
C ARG A 154 5.86 -6.64 -8.60
N VAL A 155 4.64 -7.15 -8.69
CA VAL A 155 3.98 -7.85 -7.57
C VAL A 155 4.71 -9.16 -7.29
N VAL A 156 5.22 -9.31 -6.07
CA VAL A 156 5.86 -10.55 -5.58
C VAL A 156 4.85 -11.46 -4.89
N GLU A 157 3.96 -10.87 -4.06
CA GLU A 157 2.95 -11.60 -3.31
C GLU A 157 1.74 -10.72 -3.02
N ILE A 158 0.57 -11.31 -2.87
CA ILE A 158 -0.66 -10.63 -2.42
C ILE A 158 -1.34 -11.47 -1.36
N TRP A 159 -1.47 -10.94 -0.16
CA TRP A 159 -2.24 -11.52 0.94
C TRP A 159 -3.64 -10.91 0.98
N ARG A 160 -4.66 -11.76 0.99
CA ARG A 160 -6.06 -11.37 1.14
C ARG A 160 -6.48 -11.52 2.60
N GLY A 161 -7.30 -10.58 3.08
CA GLY A 161 -7.74 -10.57 4.46
C GLY A 161 -6.65 -10.15 5.44
N ASN A 162 -6.78 -10.58 6.68
CA ASN A 162 -5.94 -10.18 7.82
C ASN A 162 -5.17 -11.34 8.46
N GLY A 163 -5.18 -12.53 7.84
CA GLY A 163 -4.57 -13.75 8.40
C GLY A 163 -3.05 -13.81 8.31
N TRP A 164 -2.41 -12.98 7.48
CA TRP A 164 -0.96 -12.98 7.33
C TRP A 164 -0.23 -12.51 8.59
N LYS A 165 1.00 -12.96 8.76
CA LYS A 165 1.86 -12.59 9.90
C LYS A 165 3.03 -11.71 9.45
N PRO A 166 3.48 -10.73 10.28
CA PRO A 166 4.62 -9.89 9.96
C PRO A 166 5.88 -10.68 9.61
N GLU A 167 6.11 -11.81 10.29
CA GLU A 167 7.27 -12.67 10.07
C GLU A 167 7.22 -13.34 8.67
N GLU A 168 6.04 -13.72 8.20
CA GLU A 168 5.85 -14.28 6.86
C GLU A 168 6.20 -13.26 5.77
N VAL A 169 5.73 -12.02 5.95
CA VAL A 169 6.02 -10.92 5.02
C VAL A 169 7.51 -10.59 5.03
N ALA A 170 8.11 -10.48 6.21
CA ALA A 170 9.55 -10.23 6.35
C ALA A 170 10.41 -11.34 5.74
N ALA A 171 9.99 -12.62 5.88
CA ALA A 171 10.65 -13.74 5.23
C ALA A 171 10.59 -13.64 3.71
N LYS A 172 9.43 -13.28 3.17
CA LYS A 172 9.23 -13.12 1.73
C LYS A 172 10.09 -11.99 1.14
N VAL A 173 10.26 -10.90 1.87
CA VAL A 173 11.18 -9.81 1.49
C VAL A 173 12.61 -10.34 1.37
N ARG A 174 13.10 -11.09 2.37
CA ARG A 174 14.45 -11.67 2.34
C ARG A 174 14.68 -12.63 1.17
N GLU A 175 13.68 -13.45 0.83
CA GLU A 175 13.72 -14.33 -0.34
C GLU A 175 13.82 -13.54 -1.64
N GLY A 176 13.10 -12.40 -1.75
CA GLY A 176 13.14 -11.52 -2.91
C GLY A 176 14.47 -10.77 -3.07
N ALA A 177 15.10 -10.38 -1.95
CA ALA A 177 16.39 -9.69 -1.94
C ALA A 177 17.59 -10.60 -2.31
N ALA A 178 17.42 -11.92 -2.22
CA ALA A 178 18.45 -12.90 -2.54
C ALA A 178 18.49 -13.33 -4.03
N ARG A 179 17.62 -12.76 -4.86
CA ARG A 179 17.54 -13.02 -6.33
C ARG A 179 18.02 -11.83 -7.12
#